data_553b455203b9d3eab48556c16d1a01f9
#
_entry.id   553b455203b9d3eab48556c16d1a01f9
#
_cell.length_a   1.000
_cell.length_b   1.000
_cell.length_c   1.000
_cell.angle_alpha   90.00
_cell.angle_beta   90.00
_cell.angle_gamma   90.00
#
_symmetry.space_group_name_H-M   'P 1'
#
loop_
_entity.id
_entity.type
_entity.pdbx_description
1 polymer ?
#
loop_
_entity_poly.entity_id
_entity_poly.type
_entity_poly.pdbx_seq_one_letter_code
_entity_poly.pdbx_strand_id
1 'polypeptide(L)'
;SDVYKRQIHLRADFDSEGNSYGIKAFQYSVMYLMLPTFILLQIFLAYNLYQFVSLEAISAIELIGATLSCGLWAGLGIIYGHELSHNKKEGFKVSRAIMALSGAAHFTYAHVYNHHLDLAHEDDPATAPRGRNVYAHAWLSHVGQSKFSYELESKKLKKLGKSFFSIDNKWLLGYLYSLPSIILFVWAGGIIGILSLVFVWVLIS
;
A
#
# COMPACT_ATOMS: atom_id res chain seq x y z
N SER A 1 -10.15 -9.01 24.64
CA SER A 1 -10.25 -7.62 25.17
C SER A 1 -9.02 -7.19 25.95
N ASP A 2 -8.33 -8.10 26.66
CA ASP A 2 -7.20 -7.74 27.53
C ASP A 2 -5.86 -7.61 26.78
N VAL A 3 -5.69 -8.29 25.65
CA VAL A 3 -4.49 -8.17 24.80
C VAL A 3 -4.44 -6.77 24.16
N TYR A 4 -5.59 -6.23 23.75
CA TYR A 4 -5.69 -4.90 23.16
C TYR A 4 -5.39 -3.79 24.20
N LYS A 5 -5.83 -3.96 25.43
CA LYS A 5 -5.51 -3.04 26.55
C LYS A 5 -4.02 -3.08 26.90
N ARG A 6 -3.37 -4.26 26.87
CA ARG A 6 -1.92 -4.40 27.10
C ARG A 6 -1.07 -3.70 26.05
N GLN A 7 -1.45 -3.78 24.77
CA GLN A 7 -0.71 -3.06 23.70
C GLN A 7 -0.83 -1.55 23.83
N ILE A 8 -1.99 -1.04 24.28
CA ILE A 8 -2.18 0.39 24.55
C ILE A 8 -1.35 0.82 25.76
N HIS A 9 -1.29 0.00 26.82
CA HIS A 9 -0.47 0.30 28.00
C HIS A 9 1.04 0.28 27.71
N LEU A 10 1.55 -0.66 26.94
CA LEU A 10 2.96 -0.69 26.54
C LEU A 10 3.37 0.54 25.71
N ARG A 11 2.45 1.12 24.94
CA ARG A 11 2.70 2.41 24.25
C ARG A 11 2.63 3.62 25.20
N ALA A 12 1.79 3.56 26.24
CA ALA A 12 1.65 4.63 27.22
C ALA A 12 2.88 4.72 28.16
N ASP A 13 3.44 3.58 28.56
CA ASP A 13 4.60 3.54 29.47
C ASP A 13 5.89 4.10 28.87
N PHE A 14 6.03 4.07 27.56
CA PHE A 14 7.13 4.74 26.86
C PHE A 14 6.96 6.28 26.80
N ASP A 15 5.75 6.78 27.00
CA ASP A 15 5.45 8.22 26.92
C ASP A 15 5.58 8.94 28.25
N SER A 16 5.69 8.22 29.40
CA SER A 16 5.76 8.81 30.74
C SER A 16 7.12 9.42 31.11
N GLU A 17 8.19 9.11 30.35
CA GLU A 17 9.55 9.54 30.70
C GLU A 17 10.11 10.70 29.87
N GLY A 18 9.32 11.44 29.14
CA GLY A 18 9.70 12.77 28.62
C GLY A 18 10.80 12.86 27.53
N ASN A 19 11.50 11.77 27.20
CA ASN A 19 12.69 11.78 26.31
C ASN A 19 12.44 11.38 24.85
N SER A 20 11.20 11.10 24.45
CA SER A 20 10.92 10.49 23.16
C SER A 20 10.46 11.45 22.05
N TYR A 21 10.22 12.72 22.34
CA TYR A 21 9.63 13.64 21.35
C TYR A 21 10.51 13.85 20.10
N GLY A 22 11.80 14.00 20.26
CA GLY A 22 12.73 14.17 19.12
C GLY A 22 12.84 12.89 18.28
N ILE A 23 12.89 11.72 18.92
CA ILE A 23 12.95 10.41 18.25
C ILE A 23 11.65 10.14 17.50
N LYS A 24 10.49 10.41 18.11
CA LYS A 24 9.19 10.28 17.45
C LYS A 24 9.06 11.20 16.25
N ALA A 25 9.43 12.47 16.37
CA ALA A 25 9.40 13.41 15.25
C ALA A 25 10.28 12.92 14.08
N PHE A 26 11.46 12.38 14.36
CA PHE A 26 12.35 11.80 13.37
C PHE A 26 11.70 10.57 12.69
N GLN A 27 11.15 9.63 13.46
CA GLN A 27 10.47 8.43 12.94
C GLN A 27 9.31 8.82 12.03
N TYR A 28 8.45 9.74 12.45
CA TYR A 28 7.37 10.24 11.63
C TYR A 28 7.86 10.91 10.35
N SER A 29 8.92 11.71 10.44
CA SER A 29 9.52 12.35 9.25
C SER A 29 9.96 11.31 8.22
N VAL A 30 10.63 10.23 8.66
CA VAL A 30 11.03 9.12 7.78
C VAL A 30 9.81 8.47 7.12
N MET A 31 8.75 8.17 7.89
CA MET A 31 7.52 7.59 7.36
C MET A 31 6.86 8.48 6.28
N TYR A 32 6.79 9.79 6.51
CA TYR A 32 6.21 10.73 5.54
C TYR A 32 7.09 10.90 4.30
N LEU A 33 8.42 10.81 4.43
CA LEU A 33 9.36 10.86 3.31
C LEU A 33 9.23 9.64 2.37
N MET A 34 8.62 8.56 2.82
CA MET A 34 8.40 7.38 1.96
C MET A 34 7.49 7.67 0.77
N LEU A 35 6.50 8.55 0.89
CA LEU A 35 5.63 8.91 -0.23
C LEU A 35 6.41 9.60 -1.38
N PRO A 36 7.16 10.68 -1.16
CA PRO A 36 7.99 11.25 -2.23
C PRO A 36 9.05 10.27 -2.74
N THR A 37 9.63 9.43 -1.88
CA THR A 37 10.56 8.37 -2.30
C THR A 37 9.91 7.40 -3.27
N PHE A 38 8.68 6.95 -3.00
CA PHE A 38 7.92 6.09 -3.91
C PHE A 38 7.68 6.75 -5.27
N ILE A 39 7.29 8.02 -5.26
CA ILE A 39 7.09 8.78 -6.51
C ILE A 39 8.39 8.86 -7.31
N LEU A 40 9.51 9.16 -6.65
CA LEU A 40 10.82 9.21 -7.29
C LEU A 40 11.27 7.85 -7.86
N LEU A 41 11.04 6.75 -7.15
CA LEU A 41 11.31 5.40 -7.64
C LEU A 41 10.49 5.07 -8.89
N GLN A 42 9.23 5.45 -8.92
CA GLN A 42 8.37 5.24 -10.09
C GLN A 42 8.83 6.09 -11.28
N ILE A 43 9.19 7.34 -11.06
CA ILE A 43 9.76 8.22 -12.10
C ILE A 43 11.06 7.64 -12.63
N PHE A 44 11.95 7.18 -11.74
CA PHE A 44 13.21 6.55 -12.12
C PHE A 44 12.99 5.29 -12.97
N LEU A 45 12.07 4.41 -12.56
CA LEU A 45 11.76 3.21 -13.32
C LEU A 45 11.10 3.53 -14.67
N ALA A 46 10.19 4.50 -14.72
CA ALA A 46 9.58 4.96 -15.95
C ALA A 46 10.62 5.57 -16.92
N TYR A 47 11.61 6.31 -16.39
CA TYR A 47 12.72 6.81 -17.19
C TYR A 47 13.55 5.66 -17.79
N ASN A 48 13.88 4.62 -17.01
CA ASN A 48 14.60 3.45 -17.55
C ASN A 48 13.76 2.69 -18.59
N LEU A 49 12.45 2.60 -18.41
CA LEU A 49 11.54 2.03 -19.40
C LEU A 49 11.58 2.83 -20.72
N TYR A 50 11.52 4.13 -20.64
CA TYR A 50 11.62 5.01 -21.81
C TYR A 50 12.97 4.86 -22.52
N GLN A 51 14.07 4.79 -21.76
CA GLN A 51 15.42 4.52 -22.28
C GLN A 51 15.49 3.18 -23.02
N PHE A 52 14.83 2.15 -22.50
CA PHE A 52 14.79 0.82 -23.12
C PHE A 52 13.91 0.79 -24.37
N VAL A 53 12.67 1.28 -24.27
CA VAL A 53 11.65 1.10 -25.33
C VAL A 53 11.81 2.10 -26.46
N SER A 54 12.14 3.35 -26.15
CA SER A 54 12.11 4.44 -27.13
C SER A 54 13.50 4.86 -27.64
N LEU A 55 14.53 4.70 -26.81
CA LEU A 55 15.88 5.17 -27.14
C LEU A 55 16.86 4.01 -27.40
N GLU A 56 16.47 2.77 -27.06
CA GLU A 56 17.36 1.58 -27.13
C GLU A 56 18.71 1.81 -26.42
N ALA A 57 18.70 2.68 -25.36
CA ALA A 57 19.92 3.15 -24.72
C ALA A 57 20.39 2.24 -23.57
N ILE A 58 19.53 1.36 -23.09
CA ILE A 58 19.85 0.36 -22.06
C ILE A 58 19.44 -1.04 -22.51
N SER A 59 20.10 -2.05 -21.97
CA SER A 59 19.79 -3.46 -22.23
C SER A 59 18.62 -3.96 -21.39
N ALA A 60 18.03 -5.10 -21.79
CA ALA A 60 16.97 -5.75 -21.02
C ALA A 60 17.42 -6.14 -19.60
N ILE A 61 18.70 -6.52 -19.42
CA ILE A 61 19.23 -6.88 -18.10
C ILE A 61 19.31 -5.66 -17.16
N GLU A 62 19.64 -4.49 -17.69
CA GLU A 62 19.64 -3.24 -16.92
C GLU A 62 18.22 -2.83 -16.53
N LEU A 63 17.24 -2.98 -17.42
CA LEU A 63 15.84 -2.74 -17.11
C LEU A 63 15.33 -3.72 -16.03
N ILE A 64 15.66 -5.00 -16.14
CA ILE A 64 15.31 -6.01 -15.11
C ILE A 64 15.93 -5.62 -13.77
N GLY A 65 17.22 -5.25 -13.74
CA GLY A 65 17.91 -4.80 -12.55
C GLY A 65 17.24 -3.57 -11.91
N ALA A 66 16.89 -2.57 -12.70
CA ALA A 66 16.17 -1.39 -12.24
C ALA A 66 14.80 -1.74 -11.67
N THR A 67 14.05 -2.63 -12.34
CA THR A 67 12.71 -3.07 -11.90
C THR A 67 12.78 -3.83 -10.56
N LEU A 68 13.71 -4.77 -10.43
CA LEU A 68 13.92 -5.52 -9.19
C LEU A 68 14.35 -4.60 -8.04
N SER A 69 15.27 -3.68 -8.30
CA SER A 69 15.73 -2.70 -7.29
C SER A 69 14.59 -1.81 -6.82
N CYS A 70 13.81 -1.26 -7.74
CA CYS A 70 12.64 -0.45 -7.40
C CYS A 70 11.59 -1.25 -6.62
N GLY A 71 11.35 -2.51 -6.99
CA GLY A 71 10.43 -3.40 -6.29
C GLY A 71 10.86 -3.65 -4.84
N LEU A 72 12.13 -3.99 -4.61
CA LEU A 72 12.67 -4.22 -3.26
C LEU A 72 12.56 -2.97 -2.37
N TRP A 73 12.93 -1.79 -2.89
CA TRP A 73 12.78 -0.54 -2.18
C TRP A 73 11.32 -0.17 -1.90
N ALA A 74 10.46 -0.43 -2.86
CA ALA A 74 9.03 -0.21 -2.69
C ALA A 74 8.44 -1.14 -1.62
N GLY A 75 8.89 -2.40 -1.52
CA GLY A 75 8.50 -3.33 -0.47
C GLY A 75 8.80 -2.80 0.94
N LEU A 76 9.97 -2.18 1.15
CA LEU A 76 10.26 -1.49 2.40
C LEU A 76 9.28 -0.35 2.69
N GLY A 77 8.87 0.39 1.67
CA GLY A 77 7.92 1.50 1.82
C GLY A 77 6.53 1.08 2.28
N ILE A 78 6.08 -0.14 1.92
CA ILE A 78 4.80 -0.67 2.41
C ILE A 78 4.78 -0.79 3.93
N ILE A 79 5.89 -1.16 4.57
CA ILE A 79 5.99 -1.25 6.03
C ILE A 79 5.66 0.11 6.67
N TYR A 80 6.21 1.19 6.12
CA TYR A 80 5.91 2.54 6.60
C TYR A 80 4.48 3.00 6.27
N GLY A 81 3.97 2.62 5.10
CA GLY A 81 2.58 2.83 4.72
C GLY A 81 1.62 2.11 5.67
N HIS A 82 1.96 0.89 6.07
CA HIS A 82 1.21 0.13 7.08
C HIS A 82 1.20 0.86 8.43
N GLU A 83 2.36 1.27 8.96
CA GLU A 83 2.43 2.04 10.21
C GLU A 83 1.64 3.36 10.15
N LEU A 84 1.70 4.08 9.05
CA LEU A 84 0.91 5.29 8.85
C LEU A 84 -0.60 5.03 8.82
N SER A 85 -1.06 3.81 8.51
CA SER A 85 -2.48 3.46 8.54
C SER A 85 -3.09 3.55 9.95
N HIS A 86 -2.28 3.39 10.99
CA HIS A 86 -2.69 3.53 12.38
C HIS A 86 -2.77 4.98 12.86
N ASN A 87 -2.22 5.92 12.08
CA ASN A 87 -2.25 7.33 12.42
C ASN A 87 -3.57 7.99 11.99
N LYS A 88 -4.05 8.91 12.81
CA LYS A 88 -5.28 9.67 12.53
C LYS A 88 -5.03 10.71 11.41
N LYS A 89 -6.06 10.98 10.61
CA LYS A 89 -6.11 12.05 9.60
C LYS A 89 -5.01 11.97 8.54
N GLU A 90 -3.93 12.74 8.68
CA GLU A 90 -2.93 12.92 7.63
C GLU A 90 -2.10 11.66 7.38
N GLY A 91 -1.67 10.94 8.41
CA GLY A 91 -0.96 9.68 8.27
C GLY A 91 -1.78 8.64 7.51
N PHE A 92 -3.08 8.52 7.81
CA PHE A 92 -3.99 7.63 7.09
C PHE A 92 -4.12 8.00 5.61
N LYS A 93 -4.14 9.30 5.25
CA LYS A 93 -4.17 9.73 3.84
C LYS A 93 -2.87 9.37 3.11
N VAL A 94 -1.72 9.62 3.75
CA VAL A 94 -0.40 9.28 3.18
C VAL A 94 -0.25 7.77 3.03
N SER A 95 -0.66 6.98 4.02
CA SER A 95 -0.75 5.51 3.92
C SER A 95 -1.53 5.08 2.68
N ARG A 96 -2.72 5.64 2.48
CA ARG A 96 -3.55 5.33 1.30
C ARG A 96 -2.84 5.63 -0.02
N ALA A 97 -2.12 6.75 -0.09
CA ALA A 97 -1.37 7.10 -1.29
C ALA A 97 -0.21 6.11 -1.54
N ILE A 98 0.58 5.77 -0.51
CA ILE A 98 1.65 4.78 -0.60
C ILE A 98 1.08 3.42 -1.05
N MET A 99 0.01 2.95 -0.42
CA MET A 99 -0.62 1.67 -0.76
C MET A 99 -1.21 1.66 -2.17
N ALA A 100 -1.78 2.76 -2.63
CA ALA A 100 -2.28 2.87 -4.00
C ALA A 100 -1.16 2.82 -5.04
N LEU A 101 -0.04 3.47 -4.78
CA LEU A 101 1.16 3.42 -5.64
C LEU A 101 1.80 2.02 -5.66
N SER A 102 1.56 1.22 -4.62
CA SER A 102 2.00 -0.18 -4.50
C SER A 102 1.01 -1.20 -5.07
N GLY A 103 -0.10 -0.77 -5.68
CA GLY A 103 -1.15 -1.67 -6.18
C GLY A 103 -2.13 -2.18 -5.11
N ALA A 104 -1.92 -1.84 -3.84
CA ALA A 104 -2.72 -2.29 -2.69
C ALA A 104 -3.65 -1.20 -2.14
N ALA A 105 -4.35 -0.47 -3.00
CA ALA A 105 -5.21 0.66 -2.63
C ALA A 105 -6.30 0.34 -1.59
N HIS A 106 -6.71 -0.92 -1.52
CA HIS A 106 -7.69 -1.45 -0.57
C HIS A 106 -7.11 -1.68 0.83
N PHE A 107 -5.78 -1.89 0.94
CA PHE A 107 -5.11 -2.40 2.13
C PHE A 107 -5.43 -1.57 3.38
N THR A 108 -5.27 -0.25 3.32
CA THR A 108 -5.48 0.62 4.50
C THR A 108 -6.86 0.46 5.12
N TYR A 109 -7.90 0.22 4.30
CA TYR A 109 -9.26 -0.04 4.79
C TYR A 109 -9.43 -1.44 5.34
N ALA A 110 -8.98 -2.45 4.59
CA ALA A 110 -9.06 -3.84 5.05
C ALA A 110 -8.29 -4.03 6.35
N HIS A 111 -7.11 -3.44 6.45
CA HIS A 111 -6.24 -3.56 7.60
C HIS A 111 -6.89 -2.99 8.87
N VAL A 112 -7.37 -1.75 8.81
CA VAL A 112 -7.92 -1.06 9.98
C VAL A 112 -9.33 -1.54 10.36
N TYR A 113 -10.17 -1.85 9.37
CA TYR A 113 -11.59 -2.14 9.60
C TYR A 113 -11.96 -3.63 9.55
N ASN A 114 -11.04 -4.51 9.14
CA ASN A 114 -11.24 -5.96 9.19
C ASN A 114 -10.15 -6.64 10.02
N HIS A 115 -8.93 -6.66 9.53
CA HIS A 115 -7.85 -7.41 10.16
C HIS A 115 -7.68 -7.12 11.65
N HIS A 116 -7.76 -5.85 12.06
CA HIS A 116 -7.70 -5.49 13.49
C HIS A 116 -8.89 -5.95 14.34
N LEU A 117 -10.04 -6.18 13.72
CA LEU A 117 -11.25 -6.64 14.42
C LEU A 117 -11.33 -8.16 14.47
N ASP A 118 -10.92 -8.81 13.38
CA ASP A 118 -11.11 -10.24 13.14
C ASP A 118 -9.77 -11.01 13.09
N LEU A 119 -8.70 -10.43 13.65
CA LEU A 119 -7.36 -11.03 13.66
C LEU A 119 -7.41 -12.48 14.17
N ALA A 120 -6.82 -13.38 13.39
CA ALA A 120 -6.81 -14.83 13.62
C ALA A 120 -8.17 -15.54 13.52
N HIS A 121 -9.21 -14.84 13.05
CA HIS A 121 -10.50 -15.44 12.71
C HIS A 121 -10.47 -15.99 11.28
N GLU A 122 -11.31 -17.02 11.00
CA GLU A 122 -11.38 -17.66 9.66
C GLU A 122 -11.90 -16.69 8.57
N ASP A 123 -12.68 -15.69 8.95
CA ASP A 123 -13.24 -14.68 8.05
C ASP A 123 -12.25 -13.55 7.71
N ASP A 124 -11.08 -13.49 8.39
CA ASP A 124 -10.05 -12.52 8.07
C ASP A 124 -9.19 -12.98 6.88
N PRO A 125 -9.30 -12.37 5.70
CA PRO A 125 -8.50 -12.76 4.53
C PRO A 125 -7.00 -12.53 4.70
N ALA A 126 -6.58 -11.71 5.66
CA ALA A 126 -5.18 -11.46 5.98
C ALA A 126 -4.59 -12.52 6.92
N THR A 127 -5.43 -13.32 7.58
CA THR A 127 -4.98 -14.42 8.44
C THR A 127 -4.67 -15.67 7.60
N ALA A 128 -3.42 -16.14 7.66
CA ALA A 128 -2.99 -17.34 6.95
C ALA A 128 -3.43 -18.61 7.68
N PRO A 129 -4.29 -19.46 7.09
CA PRO A 129 -4.57 -20.79 7.63
C PRO A 129 -3.29 -21.64 7.67
N ARG A 130 -3.19 -22.47 8.71
CA ARG A 130 -2.03 -23.37 8.87
C ARG A 130 -1.83 -24.27 7.65
N GLY A 131 -0.61 -24.31 7.12
CA GLY A 131 -0.24 -25.12 5.95
C GLY A 131 -0.55 -24.50 4.59
N ARG A 132 -1.10 -23.30 4.53
CA ARG A 132 -1.30 -22.60 3.25
C ARG A 132 0.05 -22.17 2.67
N ASN A 133 0.25 -22.40 1.38
CA ASN A 133 1.39 -21.90 0.62
C ASN A 133 1.42 -20.37 0.62
N VAL A 134 2.59 -19.76 0.82
CA VAL A 134 2.76 -18.30 0.94
C VAL A 134 2.28 -17.54 -0.31
N TYR A 135 2.59 -18.03 -1.50
CA TYR A 135 2.17 -17.38 -2.76
C TYR A 135 0.66 -17.44 -2.96
N ALA A 136 0.06 -18.60 -2.66
CA ALA A 136 -1.40 -18.74 -2.67
C ALA A 136 -2.05 -17.85 -1.61
N HIS A 137 -1.44 -17.72 -0.43
CA HIS A 137 -1.95 -16.84 0.61
C HIS A 137 -1.88 -15.38 0.20
N ALA A 138 -0.75 -14.90 -0.31
CA ALA A 138 -0.58 -13.52 -0.77
C ALA A 138 -1.69 -13.14 -1.78
N TRP A 139 -1.91 -13.97 -2.80
CA TRP A 139 -2.96 -13.74 -3.78
C TRP A 139 -4.38 -13.74 -3.18
N LEU A 140 -4.72 -14.76 -2.40
CA LEU A 140 -6.05 -14.90 -1.79
C LEU A 140 -6.32 -13.79 -0.76
N SER A 141 -5.30 -13.41 0.01
CA SER A 141 -5.36 -12.30 0.95
C SER A 141 -5.62 -10.97 0.23
N HIS A 142 -4.86 -10.69 -0.83
CA HIS A 142 -5.03 -9.48 -1.64
C HIS A 142 -6.45 -9.35 -2.21
N VAL A 143 -6.94 -10.42 -2.84
CA VAL A 143 -8.31 -10.45 -3.41
C VAL A 143 -9.36 -10.36 -2.31
N GLY A 144 -9.20 -11.09 -1.22
CA GLY A 144 -10.13 -11.10 -0.09
C GLY A 144 -10.23 -9.74 0.60
N GLN A 145 -9.10 -9.10 0.85
CA GLN A 145 -9.06 -7.75 1.44
C GLN A 145 -9.69 -6.70 0.51
N SER A 146 -9.44 -6.80 -0.81
CA SER A 146 -10.06 -5.89 -1.78
C SER A 146 -11.58 -6.06 -1.81
N LYS A 147 -12.07 -7.30 -1.82
CA LYS A 147 -13.50 -7.63 -1.76
C LYS A 147 -14.14 -7.09 -0.48
N PHE A 148 -13.53 -7.33 0.66
CA PHE A 148 -14.02 -6.82 1.95
C PHE A 148 -14.15 -5.29 1.95
N SER A 149 -13.10 -4.60 1.52
CA SER A 149 -13.09 -3.13 1.45
C SER A 149 -14.18 -2.59 0.51
N TYR A 150 -14.42 -3.25 -0.62
CA TYR A 150 -15.51 -2.94 -1.54
C TYR A 150 -16.88 -3.11 -0.89
N GLU A 151 -17.12 -4.23 -0.21
CA GLU A 151 -18.39 -4.51 0.46
C GLU A 151 -18.67 -3.53 1.59
N LEU A 152 -17.65 -3.22 2.40
CA LEU A 152 -17.74 -2.24 3.49
C LEU A 152 -18.17 -0.87 2.95
N GLU A 153 -17.49 -0.38 1.92
CA GLU A 153 -17.78 0.93 1.34
C GLU A 153 -19.14 0.93 0.62
N SER A 154 -19.50 -0.15 -0.07
CA SER A 154 -20.81 -0.29 -0.71
C SER A 154 -21.97 -0.27 0.30
N LYS A 155 -21.83 -0.96 1.44
CA LYS A 155 -22.81 -0.93 2.53
C LYS A 155 -22.95 0.49 3.11
N LYS A 156 -21.84 1.19 3.30
CA LYS A 156 -21.82 2.58 3.77
C LYS A 156 -22.52 3.53 2.80
N LEU A 157 -22.21 3.48 1.51
CA LEU A 157 -22.82 4.32 0.49
C LEU A 157 -24.33 4.09 0.39
N LYS A 158 -24.77 2.83 0.44
CA LYS A 158 -26.22 2.50 0.49
C LYS A 158 -26.92 3.12 1.68
N LYS A 159 -26.32 3.06 2.90
CA LYS A 159 -26.88 3.71 4.10
C LYS A 159 -26.99 5.23 3.96
N LEU A 160 -26.08 5.85 3.19
CA LEU A 160 -26.07 7.28 2.94
C LEU A 160 -26.92 7.70 1.72
N GLY A 161 -27.57 6.76 1.03
CA GLY A 161 -28.33 7.04 -0.19
C GLY A 161 -27.46 7.54 -1.36
N LYS A 162 -26.15 7.19 -1.37
CA LYS A 162 -25.19 7.66 -2.37
C LYS A 162 -24.89 6.59 -3.43
N SER A 163 -24.64 7.08 -4.66
CA SER A 163 -24.20 6.23 -5.76
C SER A 163 -22.81 5.66 -5.53
N PHE A 164 -22.52 4.50 -6.13
CA PHE A 164 -21.17 3.91 -6.15
C PHE A 164 -20.11 4.85 -6.75
N PHE A 165 -20.46 5.62 -7.77
CA PHE A 165 -19.57 6.60 -8.41
C PHE A 165 -19.49 7.94 -7.69
N SER A 166 -20.04 8.05 -6.48
CA SER A 166 -19.92 9.25 -5.66
C SER A 166 -18.45 9.50 -5.27
N ILE A 167 -18.09 10.79 -5.17
CA ILE A 167 -16.80 11.23 -4.59
C ILE A 167 -16.59 10.77 -3.15
N ASP A 168 -17.68 10.38 -2.47
CA ASP A 168 -17.62 9.81 -1.12
C ASP A 168 -17.17 8.33 -1.11
N ASN A 169 -17.08 7.69 -2.29
CA ASN A 169 -16.58 6.32 -2.39
C ASN A 169 -15.08 6.27 -2.15
N LYS A 170 -14.72 5.92 -0.91
CA LYS A 170 -13.30 5.87 -0.51
C LYS A 170 -12.54 4.70 -1.14
N TRP A 171 -13.23 3.59 -1.44
CA TRP A 171 -12.65 2.48 -2.17
C TRP A 171 -12.26 2.91 -3.59
N LEU A 172 -13.17 3.49 -4.34
CA LEU A 172 -12.91 4.00 -5.70
C LEU A 172 -11.82 5.06 -5.71
N LEU A 173 -11.89 6.06 -4.82
CA LEU A 173 -10.86 7.09 -4.68
C LEU A 173 -9.46 6.49 -4.37
N GLY A 174 -9.40 5.38 -3.61
CA GLY A 174 -8.14 4.69 -3.37
C GLY A 174 -7.48 4.23 -4.67
N TYR A 175 -8.23 3.58 -5.54
CA TYR A 175 -7.73 3.14 -6.84
C TYR A 175 -7.43 4.30 -7.80
N LEU A 176 -8.16 5.41 -7.71
CA LEU A 176 -7.84 6.61 -8.52
C LEU A 176 -6.45 7.18 -8.19
N TYR A 177 -5.93 6.98 -6.98
CA TYR A 177 -4.55 7.37 -6.65
C TYR A 177 -3.48 6.55 -7.38
N SER A 178 -3.82 5.40 -7.95
CA SER A 178 -2.91 4.61 -8.80
C SER A 178 -2.85 5.11 -10.24
N LEU A 179 -3.81 5.92 -10.69
CA LEU A 179 -3.89 6.38 -12.09
C LEU A 179 -2.63 7.13 -12.56
N PRO A 180 -2.03 8.05 -11.78
CA PRO A 180 -0.81 8.72 -12.22
C PRO A 180 0.31 7.76 -12.56
N SER A 181 0.48 6.68 -11.76
CA SER A 181 1.46 5.62 -12.02
C SER A 181 1.15 4.88 -13.31
N ILE A 182 -0.10 4.46 -13.48
CA ILE A 182 -0.54 3.74 -14.69
C ILE A 182 -0.28 4.60 -15.93
N ILE A 183 -0.67 5.87 -15.92
CA ILE A 183 -0.46 6.81 -17.04
C ILE A 183 1.03 6.98 -17.32
N LEU A 184 1.85 7.17 -16.29
CA LEU A 184 3.29 7.33 -16.41
C LEU A 184 3.95 6.13 -17.08
N PHE A 185 3.59 4.91 -16.66
CA PHE A 185 4.19 3.68 -17.17
C PHE A 185 3.68 3.33 -18.59
N VAL A 186 2.41 3.61 -18.90
CA VAL A 186 1.87 3.51 -20.26
C VAL A 186 2.62 4.47 -21.20
N TRP A 187 2.83 5.70 -20.76
CA TRP A 187 3.58 6.69 -21.54
C TRP A 187 5.03 6.28 -21.76
N ALA A 188 5.70 5.76 -20.73
CA ALA A 188 7.12 5.41 -20.78
C ALA A 188 7.44 4.15 -21.59
N GLY A 189 6.55 3.16 -21.64
CA GLY A 189 6.85 1.87 -22.25
C GLY A 189 5.65 1.09 -22.79
N GLY A 190 4.48 1.73 -22.92
CA GLY A 190 3.28 1.04 -23.44
C GLY A 190 2.94 -0.21 -22.64
N ILE A 191 2.76 -1.33 -23.33
CA ILE A 191 2.45 -2.63 -22.69
C ILE A 191 3.60 -3.13 -21.80
N ILE A 192 4.86 -2.90 -22.17
CA ILE A 192 6.02 -3.27 -21.35
C ILE A 192 6.02 -2.47 -20.05
N GLY A 193 5.63 -1.20 -20.11
CA GLY A 193 5.46 -0.34 -18.95
C GLY A 193 4.41 -0.90 -17.98
N ILE A 194 3.24 -1.28 -18.48
CA ILE A 194 2.19 -1.91 -17.65
C ILE A 194 2.69 -3.21 -17.01
N LEU A 195 3.34 -4.07 -17.79
CA LEU A 195 3.87 -5.34 -17.28
C LEU A 195 4.92 -5.11 -16.19
N SER A 196 5.81 -4.11 -16.36
CA SER A 196 6.80 -3.74 -15.34
C SER A 196 6.14 -3.19 -14.07
N LEU A 197 5.11 -2.36 -14.19
CA LEU A 197 4.37 -1.84 -13.04
C LEU A 197 3.66 -2.96 -12.27
N VAL A 198 2.96 -3.85 -12.99
CA VAL A 198 2.28 -5.00 -12.38
C VAL A 198 3.29 -5.93 -11.72
N PHE A 199 4.45 -6.17 -12.35
CA PHE A 199 5.50 -7.00 -11.77
C PHE A 199 6.04 -6.38 -10.47
N VAL A 200 6.29 -5.07 -10.42
CA VAL A 200 6.66 -4.37 -9.19
C VAL A 200 5.57 -4.54 -8.12
N TRP A 201 4.30 -4.36 -8.48
CA TRP A 201 3.19 -4.55 -7.53
C TRP A 201 3.12 -5.98 -6.97
N VAL A 202 3.37 -6.99 -7.81
CA VAL A 202 3.42 -8.40 -7.37
C VAL A 202 4.64 -8.68 -6.47
N LEU A 203 5.80 -8.08 -6.75
CA LEU A 203 7.00 -8.22 -5.91
C LEU A 203 6.83 -7.62 -4.52
N ILE A 204 5.96 -6.63 -4.39
CA ILE A 204 5.73 -5.88 -3.16
C ILE A 204 4.64 -6.56 -2.30
N SER A 205 3.69 -7.27 -2.92
CA SER A 205 2.55 -7.92 -2.25
C SER A 205 2.95 -9.14 -1.46
#